data_fd9491e05b16daa9399417058b2e11a9
#
_entry.id   fd9491e05b16daa9399417058b2e11a9
#
_cell.length_a   1.000
_cell.length_b   1.000
_cell.length_c   1.000
_cell.angle_alpha   90.00
_cell.angle_beta   90.00
_cell.angle_gamma   90.00
#
_symmetry.space_group_name_H-M   'P 1'
#
loop_
_entity.id
_entity.type
_entity.pdbx_description
1 polymer ?
#
loop_
_entity_poly.entity_id
_entity_poly.type
_entity_poly.pdbx_seq_one_letter_code
_entity_poly.pdbx_strand_id
1 'polypeptide(L)'
;MKNNNAYELYQANSTMVESPIKLVEMLYEGILRFCAQAKRYMEAGDIEKKVYFINRTTDIFTELLNTLDYERGGDVATYLTGLYMHQIKLLTQANVTNDTQKIDIVINVAKGLLEAWREVNADELMQYES
;
A
#
# COMPACT_ATOMS: atom_id res chain seq x y z
N MET A 1 -18.25 8.89 0.27
CA MET A 1 -17.71 8.50 0.25
C MET A 1 -17.07 7.90 0.37
N LYS A 2 -16.54 7.72 0.34
CA LYS A 2 -15.96 7.23 0.43
C LYS A 2 -15.16 6.70 0.63
N ASN A 3 -15.12 6.50 0.37
CA ASN A 3 -14.30 6.35 0.78
C ASN A 3 -13.00 5.62 0.94
N ASN A 4 -12.35 5.42 1.75
CA ASN A 4 -11.17 4.63 2.09
C ASN A 4 -11.49 3.16 2.25
N ASN A 5 -11.83 2.53 1.16
CA ASN A 5 -12.30 1.16 1.17
C ASN A 5 -11.23 0.19 1.66
N ALA A 6 -9.95 0.45 1.31
CA ALA A 6 -8.86 -0.42 1.75
C ALA A 6 -8.72 -0.40 3.27
N TYR A 7 -8.72 0.79 3.86
CA TYR A 7 -8.61 0.95 5.30
C TYR A 7 -9.78 0.30 6.02
N GLU A 8 -11.00 0.59 5.58
CA GLU A 8 -12.20 0.02 6.18
C GLU A 8 -12.24 -1.50 6.08
N LEU A 9 -11.79 -2.02 4.94
CA LEU A 9 -11.74 -3.46 4.73
C LEU A 9 -10.81 -4.13 5.74
N TYR A 10 -9.62 -3.58 5.94
CA TYR A 10 -8.69 -4.16 6.89
C TYR A 10 -9.19 -4.04 8.31
N GLN A 11 -9.82 -2.95 8.67
CA GLN A 11 -10.41 -2.81 9.99
C GLN A 11 -11.57 -3.78 10.20
N ALA A 12 -12.40 -3.95 9.20
CA ALA A 12 -13.54 -4.87 9.29
C ALA A 12 -13.10 -6.32 9.41
N ASN A 13 -12.04 -6.69 8.68
CA ASN A 13 -11.56 -8.07 8.64
C ASN A 13 -10.62 -8.40 9.79
N SER A 14 -10.12 -7.40 10.49
CA SER A 14 -9.18 -7.61 11.57
C SER A 14 -9.54 -6.72 12.75
N THR A 15 -10.61 -7.12 13.44
CA THR A 15 -11.07 -6.42 14.63
C THR A 15 -10.03 -6.38 15.74
N MET A 16 -8.98 -7.19 15.59
CA MET A 16 -7.91 -7.27 16.57
C MET A 16 -6.78 -6.27 16.30
N VAL A 17 -6.86 -5.53 15.19
CA VAL A 17 -5.82 -4.54 14.88
C VAL A 17 -6.09 -3.27 15.67
N GLU A 18 -5.39 -3.14 16.79
CA GLU A 18 -5.47 -1.96 17.64
C GLU A 18 -4.26 -1.06 17.50
N SER A 19 -3.16 -1.61 16.96
CA SER A 19 -1.90 -0.89 16.81
C SER A 19 -1.80 -0.24 15.44
N PRO A 20 -1.48 1.06 15.38
CA PRO A 20 -1.17 1.72 14.10
C PRO A 20 0.01 1.06 13.39
N ILE A 21 0.95 0.49 14.15
CA ILE A 21 2.12 -0.18 13.59
C ILE A 21 1.69 -1.43 12.83
N LYS A 22 0.79 -2.22 13.40
CA LYS A 22 0.27 -3.42 12.73
C LYS A 22 -0.55 -3.04 11.49
N LEU A 23 -1.32 -1.96 11.59
CA LEU A 23 -2.11 -1.48 10.45
C LEU A 23 -1.21 -1.13 9.25
N VAL A 24 -0.11 -0.42 9.49
CA VAL A 24 0.81 -0.05 8.41
C VAL A 24 1.42 -1.30 7.76
N GLU A 25 1.80 -2.30 8.57
CA GLU A 25 2.29 -3.56 8.03
C GLU A 25 1.25 -4.20 7.09
N MET A 26 0.00 -4.26 7.53
CA MET A 26 -1.09 -4.83 6.74
C MET A 26 -1.33 -4.05 5.45
N LEU A 27 -1.19 -2.74 5.50
CA LEU A 27 -1.35 -1.91 4.30
C LEU A 27 -0.25 -2.19 3.29
N TYR A 28 1.01 -2.30 3.73
CA TYR A 28 2.11 -2.66 2.82
C TYR A 28 1.89 -4.05 2.20
N GLU A 29 1.43 -5.02 3.01
CA GLU A 29 1.12 -6.35 2.50
C GLU A 29 0.00 -6.30 1.46
N GLY A 30 -0.99 -5.45 1.70
CA GLY A 30 -2.11 -5.25 0.77
C GLY A 30 -1.65 -4.72 -0.59
N ILE A 31 -0.68 -3.79 -0.58
CA ILE A 31 -0.11 -3.27 -1.83
C ILE A 31 0.47 -4.43 -2.64
N LEU A 32 1.24 -5.30 -2.00
CA LEU A 32 1.87 -6.43 -2.70
C LEU A 32 0.84 -7.35 -3.31
N ARG A 33 -0.24 -7.68 -2.56
CA ARG A 33 -1.29 -8.56 -3.08
C ARG A 33 -2.02 -7.92 -4.25
N PHE A 34 -2.43 -6.67 -4.12
CA PHE A 34 -3.22 -6.01 -5.14
C PHE A 34 -2.40 -5.69 -6.39
N CYS A 35 -1.11 -5.35 -6.23
CA CYS A 35 -0.23 -5.15 -7.37
C CYS A 35 -0.03 -6.44 -8.16
N ALA A 36 0.10 -7.59 -7.46
CA ALA A 36 0.22 -8.88 -8.13
C ALA A 36 -1.02 -9.16 -8.98
N GLN A 37 -2.21 -8.89 -8.44
CA GLN A 37 -3.45 -9.07 -9.18
C GLN A 37 -3.56 -8.08 -10.35
N ALA A 38 -3.21 -6.82 -10.11
CA ALA A 38 -3.24 -5.82 -11.17
C ALA A 38 -2.36 -6.24 -12.35
N LYS A 39 -1.14 -6.67 -12.05
CA LYS A 39 -0.21 -7.12 -13.09
C LYS A 39 -0.76 -8.31 -13.87
N ARG A 40 -1.34 -9.27 -13.16
CA ARG A 40 -1.94 -10.45 -13.77
C ARG A 40 -3.03 -10.07 -14.77
N TYR A 41 -3.92 -9.16 -14.39
CA TYR A 41 -5.01 -8.76 -15.27
C TYR A 41 -4.56 -7.82 -16.38
N MET A 42 -3.49 -7.03 -16.15
CA MET A 42 -2.87 -6.27 -17.23
C MET A 42 -2.34 -7.19 -18.30
N GLU A 43 -1.66 -8.26 -17.92
CA GLU A 43 -1.11 -9.25 -18.86
C GLU A 43 -2.21 -10.03 -19.56
N ALA A 44 -3.32 -10.25 -18.90
CA ALA A 44 -4.46 -10.98 -19.49
C ALA A 44 -5.35 -10.09 -20.37
N GLY A 45 -5.14 -8.77 -20.36
CA GLY A 45 -5.98 -7.84 -21.10
C GLY A 45 -7.36 -7.62 -20.49
N ASP A 46 -7.53 -7.98 -19.22
CA ASP A 46 -8.79 -7.77 -18.49
C ASP A 46 -8.82 -6.36 -17.91
N ILE A 47 -9.36 -5.42 -18.69
CA ILE A 47 -9.33 -4.01 -18.34
C ILE A 47 -10.10 -3.71 -17.06
N GLU A 48 -11.27 -4.31 -16.90
CA GLU A 48 -12.11 -4.05 -15.75
C GLU A 48 -11.44 -4.45 -14.44
N LYS A 49 -10.85 -5.63 -14.40
CA LYS A 49 -10.18 -6.12 -13.18
C LYS A 49 -8.86 -5.41 -12.94
N LYS A 50 -8.12 -5.10 -14.00
CA LYS A 50 -6.89 -4.29 -13.87
C LYS A 50 -7.21 -2.95 -13.20
N VAL A 51 -8.23 -2.25 -13.66
CA VAL A 51 -8.63 -0.96 -13.09
C VAL A 51 -9.03 -1.12 -11.62
N TYR A 52 -9.79 -2.17 -11.32
CA TYR A 52 -10.21 -2.43 -9.95
C TYR A 52 -9.01 -2.56 -9.00
N PHE A 53 -8.03 -3.39 -9.37
CA PHE A 53 -6.88 -3.65 -8.47
C PHE A 53 -5.91 -2.47 -8.42
N ILE A 54 -5.74 -1.73 -9.51
CA ILE A 54 -4.93 -0.51 -9.47
C ILE A 54 -5.59 0.51 -8.54
N ASN A 55 -6.91 0.66 -8.60
CA ASN A 55 -7.62 1.58 -7.72
C ASN A 55 -7.52 1.16 -6.26
N ARG A 56 -7.62 -0.14 -5.96
CA ARG A 56 -7.44 -0.63 -4.58
C ARG A 56 -6.04 -0.30 -4.07
N THR A 57 -5.03 -0.46 -4.91
CA THR A 57 -3.65 -0.13 -4.54
C THR A 57 -3.51 1.37 -4.25
N THR A 58 -4.09 2.21 -5.10
CA THR A 58 -4.09 3.66 -4.91
C THR A 58 -4.77 4.04 -3.59
N ASP A 59 -5.89 3.39 -3.27
CA ASP A 59 -6.58 3.64 -2.00
C ASP A 59 -5.68 3.35 -0.80
N ILE A 60 -4.88 2.29 -0.88
CA ILE A 60 -3.96 1.96 0.20
C ILE A 60 -2.91 3.06 0.37
N PHE A 61 -2.33 3.55 -0.71
CA PHE A 61 -1.35 4.65 -0.61
C PHE A 61 -2.00 5.91 -0.03
N THR A 62 -3.25 6.17 -0.36
CA THR A 62 -3.99 7.30 0.22
C THR A 62 -4.13 7.12 1.73
N GLU A 63 -4.44 5.91 2.18
CA GLU A 63 -4.53 5.63 3.62
C GLU A 63 -3.17 5.77 4.30
N LEU A 64 -2.10 5.32 3.65
CA LEU A 64 -0.76 5.50 4.19
C LEU A 64 -0.42 6.98 4.35
N LEU A 65 -0.80 7.81 3.38
CA LEU A 65 -0.62 9.26 3.51
C LEU A 65 -1.35 9.81 4.73
N ASN A 66 -2.54 9.29 5.01
CA ASN A 66 -3.33 9.73 6.16
C ASN A 66 -2.78 9.25 7.49
N THR A 67 -1.90 8.24 7.50
CA THR A 67 -1.28 7.75 8.73
C THR A 67 -0.05 8.54 9.15
N LEU A 68 0.46 9.40 8.27
CA LEU A 68 1.70 10.11 8.56
C LEU A 68 1.53 11.15 9.65
N ASP A 69 2.49 11.18 10.57
CA ASP A 69 2.54 12.14 11.67
C ASP A 69 3.72 13.06 11.43
N TYR A 70 3.45 14.24 10.93
CA TYR A 70 4.50 15.20 10.56
C TYR A 70 5.21 15.80 11.78
N GLU A 71 4.53 15.86 12.91
CA GLU A 71 5.14 16.39 14.12
C GLU A 71 6.21 15.43 14.65
N ARG A 72 5.90 14.14 14.70
CA ARG A 72 6.84 13.13 15.19
C ARG A 72 7.79 12.64 14.13
N GLY A 73 7.28 12.51 12.90
CA GLY A 73 8.05 11.94 11.80
C GLY A 73 9.00 12.92 11.13
N GLY A 74 8.70 14.22 11.19
CA GLY A 74 9.56 15.24 10.61
C GLY A 74 9.97 14.95 9.18
N ASP A 75 11.28 14.88 8.94
CA ASP A 75 11.84 14.66 7.60
C ASP A 75 11.43 13.30 7.02
N VAL A 76 11.26 12.29 7.86
CA VAL A 76 10.84 10.96 7.40
C VAL A 76 9.42 11.04 6.85
N ALA A 77 8.52 11.72 7.55
CA ALA A 77 7.15 11.88 7.08
C ALA A 77 7.10 12.65 5.77
N THR A 78 7.90 13.68 5.62
CA THR A 78 7.99 14.46 4.39
C THR A 78 8.53 13.59 3.24
N TYR A 79 9.56 12.79 3.51
CA TYR A 79 10.10 11.87 2.51
C TYR A 79 9.05 10.86 2.06
N LEU A 80 8.33 10.26 3.01
CA LEU A 80 7.31 9.26 2.70
C LEU A 80 6.14 9.86 1.92
N THR A 81 5.78 11.10 2.21
CA THR A 81 4.75 11.79 1.43
C THR A 81 5.13 11.80 -0.05
N GLY A 82 6.34 12.22 -0.37
CA GLY A 82 6.81 12.26 -1.75
C GLY A 82 6.88 10.88 -2.37
N LEU A 83 7.37 9.90 -1.61
CA LEU A 83 7.49 8.53 -2.10
C LEU A 83 6.11 7.94 -2.41
N TYR A 84 5.14 8.09 -1.51
CA TYR A 84 3.79 7.55 -1.71
C TYR A 84 3.10 8.23 -2.90
N MET A 85 3.21 9.55 -2.99
CA MET A 85 2.60 10.28 -4.11
C MET A 85 3.20 9.87 -5.44
N HIS A 86 4.52 9.60 -5.47
CA HIS A 86 5.17 9.11 -6.68
C HIS A 86 4.63 7.73 -7.08
N GLN A 87 4.38 6.84 -6.11
CA GLN A 87 3.81 5.53 -6.40
C GLN A 87 2.40 5.66 -6.99
N ILE A 88 1.59 6.57 -6.47
CA ILE A 88 0.26 6.83 -7.03
C ILE A 88 0.37 7.28 -8.48
N LYS A 89 1.34 8.13 -8.78
CA LYS A 89 1.59 8.58 -10.15
C LYS A 89 1.96 7.41 -11.06
N LEU A 90 2.84 6.51 -10.59
CA LEU A 90 3.22 5.32 -11.36
C LEU A 90 2.01 4.41 -11.62
N LEU A 91 1.14 4.26 -10.63
CA LEU A 91 -0.08 3.46 -10.77
C LEU A 91 -1.01 4.05 -11.83
N THR A 92 -1.17 5.37 -11.81
CA THR A 92 -1.97 6.06 -12.82
C THR A 92 -1.39 5.86 -14.22
N GLN A 93 -0.08 6.00 -14.35
CA GLN A 93 0.59 5.79 -15.64
C GLN A 93 0.46 4.35 -16.10
N ALA A 94 0.63 3.38 -15.19
CA ALA A 94 0.47 1.96 -15.52
C ALA A 94 -0.93 1.67 -16.06
N ASN A 95 -1.94 2.29 -15.46
CA ASN A 95 -3.31 2.10 -15.90
C ASN A 95 -3.52 2.64 -17.33
N VAL A 96 -3.00 3.83 -17.60
CA VAL A 96 -3.19 4.49 -18.90
C VAL A 96 -2.42 3.77 -20.01
N THR A 97 -1.18 3.37 -19.75
CA THR A 97 -0.29 2.80 -20.77
C THR A 97 -0.22 1.28 -20.76
N ASN A 98 -0.84 0.63 -19.79
CA ASN A 98 -0.76 -0.81 -19.57
C ASN A 98 0.69 -1.30 -19.41
N ASP A 99 1.52 -0.49 -18.75
CA ASP A 99 2.94 -0.79 -18.56
C ASP A 99 3.16 -1.52 -17.23
N THR A 100 3.35 -2.84 -17.31
CA THR A 100 3.54 -3.67 -16.11
C THR A 100 4.85 -3.37 -15.39
N GLN A 101 5.84 -2.80 -16.08
CA GLN A 101 7.10 -2.45 -15.42
C GLN A 101 6.88 -1.39 -14.34
N LYS A 102 5.92 -0.49 -14.52
CA LYS A 102 5.59 0.49 -13.50
C LYS A 102 4.99 -0.16 -12.25
N ILE A 103 4.20 -1.21 -12.44
CA ILE A 103 3.70 -2.00 -11.31
C ILE A 103 4.87 -2.70 -10.59
N ASP A 104 5.83 -3.22 -11.34
CA ASP A 104 7.01 -3.85 -10.73
C ASP A 104 7.80 -2.87 -9.85
N ILE A 105 7.89 -1.61 -10.26
CA ILE A 105 8.54 -0.57 -9.44
C ILE A 105 7.78 -0.40 -8.12
N VAL A 106 6.45 -0.31 -8.19
CA VAL A 106 5.62 -0.17 -6.99
C VAL A 106 5.79 -1.38 -6.07
N ILE A 107 5.82 -2.57 -6.63
CA ILE A 107 6.03 -3.80 -5.86
C ILE A 107 7.37 -3.75 -5.13
N ASN A 108 8.44 -3.36 -5.82
CA ASN A 108 9.77 -3.33 -5.21
C ASN A 108 9.85 -2.29 -4.10
N VAL A 109 9.22 -1.13 -4.28
CA VAL A 109 9.17 -0.10 -3.24
C VAL A 109 8.40 -0.63 -2.02
N ALA A 110 7.25 -1.26 -2.25
CA ALA A 110 6.44 -1.80 -1.16
C ALA A 110 7.16 -2.90 -0.38
N LYS A 111 7.89 -3.77 -1.09
CA LYS A 111 8.71 -4.80 -0.42
C LYS A 111 9.75 -4.17 0.49
N GLY A 112 10.46 -3.16 0.00
CA GLY A 112 11.46 -2.47 0.79
C GLY A 112 10.87 -1.78 2.01
N LEU A 113 9.73 -1.14 1.84
CA LEU A 113 9.03 -0.47 2.93
C LEU A 113 8.56 -1.48 3.99
N LEU A 114 8.00 -2.61 3.55
CA LEU A 114 7.54 -3.65 4.47
C LEU A 114 8.69 -4.23 5.26
N GLU A 115 9.80 -4.53 4.60
CA GLU A 115 10.98 -5.09 5.23
C GLU A 115 11.54 -4.14 6.27
N ALA A 116 11.69 -2.85 5.92
CA ALA A 116 12.18 -1.85 6.85
C ALA A 116 11.24 -1.65 8.03
N TRP A 117 9.94 -1.64 7.76
CA TRP A 117 8.91 -1.48 8.80
C TRP A 117 8.96 -2.62 9.81
N ARG A 118 9.07 -3.85 9.32
CA ARG A 118 9.18 -5.03 10.18
C ARG A 118 10.44 -5.02 11.03
N GLU A 119 11.53 -4.56 10.45
CA GLU A 119 12.81 -4.51 11.16
C GLU A 119 12.76 -3.54 12.35
N VAL A 120 12.30 -2.31 12.12
CA VAL A 120 12.27 -1.29 13.18
C VAL A 120 11.19 -1.54 14.22
N ASN A 121 10.18 -2.35 13.90
CA ASN A 121 9.05 -2.62 14.80
C ASN A 121 8.95 -4.09 15.20
N ALA A 122 10.05 -4.83 15.12
CA ALA A 122 10.04 -6.27 15.32
C ALA A 122 9.41 -6.69 16.65
N ASP A 123 9.78 -6.02 17.73
CA ASP A 123 9.29 -6.40 19.06
C ASP A 123 7.77 -6.26 19.17
N GLU A 124 7.23 -5.19 18.66
CA GLU A 124 5.80 -4.96 18.74
C GLU A 124 5.03 -5.89 17.80
N LEU A 125 5.54 -6.09 16.59
CA LEU A 125 4.85 -6.94 15.61
C LEU A 125 4.84 -8.40 16.03
N MET A 126 5.85 -8.87 16.76
CA MET A 126 5.88 -10.25 17.27
C MET A 126 4.71 -10.57 18.20
N GLN A 127 4.14 -9.58 18.85
CA GLN A 127 2.99 -9.78 19.73
C GLN A 127 1.75 -10.26 18.97
N TYR A 128 1.67 -10.01 17.67
CA TYR A 128 0.53 -10.39 16.85
C TYR A 128 0.74 -11.71 16.11
N GLU A 129 1.92 -12.31 16.24
CA GLU A 129 2.24 -13.56 15.55
C GLU A 129 2.13 -14.79 16.47
N SER A 130 2.05 -14.56 17.75
CA SER A 130 2.00 -15.66 18.74
C SER A 130 0.58 -16.05 19.13
#